data_3a1132a1df5a1b5c48256d175b6b10b9
#
_entry.id   3a1132a1df5a1b5c48256d175b6b10b9
#
_cell.length_a   1.000
_cell.length_b   1.000
_cell.length_c   1.000
_cell.angle_alpha   90.00
_cell.angle_beta   90.00
_cell.angle_gamma   90.00
#
_symmetry.space_group_name_H-M   'P 1'
#
loop_
_entity.id
_entity.type
_entity.pdbx_description
1 polymer ?
#
loop_
_entity_poly.entity_id
_entity_poly.type
_entity_poly.pdbx_seq_one_letter_code
_entity_poly.pdbx_strand_id
1 'polypeptide(L)'
;MFLEQIEITGFRGISRLSVKLGQITALIGENAWGKSSLLRALWSLLGHDELPYQFVADDFYRAPCDGANGQELIIRLTFREHRPGISQHSHRLNRLSSIWTRHHLDMFHRIHYVAKATLNSEGIISEHYFEDAHGSRVPDENSAELIRLLSSMNPVLRLRDSRSISALVEPAVEPDDFVGDITDLLPDCTPDRQQRITDGVHAAEYLLDRYFMNVPHQTKRSQRDIINQPGSLHGLTDWHDLLRNMDNDTMQQMLARIGHALLSSHSGRKLENEARPIYILEDPESRLHPTMMSIAWGLIQQLPGQKILTTNSGDLLTTLPLSQIRRLVRTNGTAKSYQMDENRFTADDLRKITFHVRINRPMSLFARCWLLVEGETELWLLSELAQLCGYHLPGEGVRIIEYAQCGYSPLIKLANDLGISWHMLADGDEAGVRYVQGARRLMAEERQHGSASNLTLLPSRDIEHFLFTHGFEDVYRREAGNRDLHNLPANKVIERAVSRRSKPGMALAVIEEAMKQGVDSVPSLLQNMFNRVVALAREQA
;
A
#
# COMPACT_ATOMS: atom_id res chain seq x y z
N MET A 1 -21.88 7.31 -6.48
CA MET A 1 -21.49 6.82 -5.13
C MET A 1 -20.21 6.01 -5.23
N PHE A 2 -19.55 5.79 -4.11
CA PHE A 2 -18.35 4.94 -3.98
C PHE A 2 -18.34 4.27 -2.62
N LEU A 3 -17.63 3.16 -2.49
CA LEU A 3 -17.46 2.44 -1.23
C LEU A 3 -16.48 3.21 -0.33
N GLU A 4 -16.99 3.81 0.75
CA GLU A 4 -16.21 4.64 1.68
C GLU A 4 -15.51 3.82 2.76
N GLN A 5 -16.17 2.75 3.23
CA GLN A 5 -15.66 1.95 4.34
C GLN A 5 -16.11 0.50 4.24
N ILE A 6 -15.22 -0.40 4.67
CA ILE A 6 -15.53 -1.80 4.93
C ILE A 6 -15.19 -2.13 6.38
N GLU A 7 -16.11 -2.78 7.07
CA GLU A 7 -15.92 -3.33 8.41
C GLU A 7 -16.19 -4.82 8.39
N ILE A 8 -15.26 -5.58 8.92
CA ILE A 8 -15.31 -7.05 8.91
C ILE A 8 -15.10 -7.55 10.34
N THR A 9 -15.95 -8.47 10.77
CA THR A 9 -15.79 -9.21 12.02
C THR A 9 -16.02 -10.69 11.75
N GLY A 10 -15.10 -11.54 12.22
CA GLY A 10 -15.28 -12.98 12.17
C GLY A 10 -15.19 -13.64 10.80
N PHE A 11 -14.53 -13.01 9.79
CA PHE A 11 -14.47 -13.53 8.43
C PHE A 11 -13.08 -14.04 8.07
N ARG A 12 -12.94 -15.31 7.73
CA ARG A 12 -11.70 -16.01 7.30
C ARG A 12 -10.51 -15.71 8.22
N GLY A 13 -9.46 -15.05 7.69
CA GLY A 13 -8.29 -14.66 8.48
C GLY A 13 -8.45 -13.37 9.31
N ILE A 14 -9.65 -12.76 9.32
CA ILE A 14 -9.92 -11.49 9.98
C ILE A 14 -10.84 -11.70 11.17
N SER A 15 -10.33 -11.51 12.40
CA SER A 15 -11.15 -11.45 13.61
C SER A 15 -11.96 -10.14 13.65
N ARG A 16 -11.30 -9.01 13.45
CA ARG A 16 -11.90 -7.69 13.33
C ARG A 16 -11.00 -6.77 12.50
N LEU A 17 -11.60 -6.01 11.56
CA LEU A 17 -10.90 -5.04 10.72
C LEU A 17 -11.88 -3.96 10.25
N SER A 18 -11.47 -2.71 10.26
CA SER A 18 -12.16 -1.59 9.65
C SER A 18 -11.19 -0.82 8.74
N VAL A 19 -11.58 -0.58 7.49
CA VAL A 19 -10.75 0.12 6.51
C VAL A 19 -11.55 1.20 5.81
N LYS A 20 -11.04 2.43 5.83
CA LYS A 20 -11.56 3.53 5.02
C LYS A 20 -10.93 3.49 3.62
N LEU A 21 -11.76 3.56 2.61
CA LEU A 21 -11.39 3.44 1.21
C LEU A 21 -11.56 4.79 0.51
N GLY A 22 -10.66 5.09 -0.43
CA GLY A 22 -10.75 6.25 -1.34
C GLY A 22 -11.05 5.80 -2.77
N GLN A 23 -10.93 6.72 -3.73
CA GLN A 23 -11.04 6.38 -5.15
C GLN A 23 -9.95 5.40 -5.61
N ILE A 24 -8.76 5.54 -5.06
CA ILE A 24 -7.66 4.58 -5.19
C ILE A 24 -7.21 4.25 -3.77
N THR A 25 -7.06 2.97 -3.47
CA THR A 25 -6.58 2.49 -2.18
C THR A 25 -5.59 1.36 -2.38
N ALA A 26 -4.36 1.56 -1.94
CA ALA A 26 -3.33 0.53 -1.90
C ALA A 26 -3.24 -0.07 -0.49
N LEU A 27 -3.50 -1.35 -0.40
CA LEU A 27 -3.38 -2.12 0.84
C LEU A 27 -1.98 -2.74 0.91
N ILE A 28 -1.21 -2.36 1.90
CA ILE A 28 0.11 -2.93 2.19
C ILE A 28 0.12 -3.61 3.56
N GLY A 29 1.07 -4.50 3.75
CA GLY A 29 1.21 -5.27 5.00
C GLY A 29 1.64 -6.70 4.71
N GLU A 30 1.95 -7.47 5.73
CA GLU A 30 2.39 -8.84 5.58
C GLU A 30 1.28 -9.77 5.06
N ASN A 31 1.66 -10.91 4.47
CA ASN A 31 0.71 -11.78 3.78
C ASN A 31 -0.39 -12.35 4.69
N ALA A 32 -0.11 -12.53 5.99
CA ALA A 32 -1.06 -13.06 6.97
C ALA A 32 -2.01 -12.00 7.58
N TRP A 33 -1.91 -10.73 7.20
CA TRP A 33 -2.63 -9.63 7.86
C TRP A 33 -4.02 -9.30 7.30
N GLY A 34 -4.57 -10.18 6.47
CA GLY A 34 -5.96 -10.12 6.07
C GLY A 34 -6.26 -9.41 4.76
N LYS A 35 -5.22 -8.98 3.97
CA LYS A 35 -5.42 -8.32 2.66
C LYS A 35 -6.33 -9.12 1.73
N SER A 36 -5.99 -10.38 1.46
CA SER A 36 -6.78 -11.25 0.56
C SER A 36 -8.16 -11.59 1.13
N SER A 37 -8.30 -11.71 2.46
CA SER A 37 -9.59 -11.91 3.11
C SER A 37 -10.52 -10.71 2.93
N LEU A 38 -9.99 -9.48 3.04
CA LEU A 38 -10.75 -8.25 2.77
C LEU A 38 -11.23 -8.20 1.32
N LEU A 39 -10.34 -8.47 0.36
CA LEU A 39 -10.71 -8.50 -1.06
C LEU A 39 -11.73 -9.60 -1.36
N ARG A 40 -11.62 -10.74 -0.69
CA ARG A 40 -12.61 -11.82 -0.82
C ARG A 40 -13.97 -11.43 -0.26
N ALA A 41 -14.00 -10.71 0.87
CA ALA A 41 -15.26 -10.20 1.44
C ALA A 41 -15.99 -9.27 0.44
N LEU A 42 -15.26 -8.34 -0.19
CA LEU A 42 -15.82 -7.48 -1.23
C LEU A 42 -16.35 -8.27 -2.42
N TRP A 43 -15.56 -9.23 -2.90
CA TRP A 43 -15.96 -10.09 -4.01
C TRP A 43 -17.23 -10.89 -3.68
N SER A 44 -17.29 -11.53 -2.53
CA SER A 44 -18.46 -12.34 -2.13
C SER A 44 -19.74 -11.53 -2.08
N LEU A 45 -19.69 -10.27 -1.63
CA LEU A 45 -20.87 -9.45 -1.45
C LEU A 45 -21.33 -8.68 -2.71
N LEU A 46 -20.41 -8.34 -3.62
CA LEU A 46 -20.70 -7.47 -4.76
C LEU A 46 -20.26 -8.05 -6.12
N GLY A 47 -19.41 -9.04 -6.13
CA GLY A 47 -18.84 -9.63 -7.35
C GLY A 47 -19.29 -11.05 -7.64
N HIS A 48 -20.07 -11.68 -6.75
CA HIS A 48 -20.58 -13.03 -6.94
C HIS A 48 -21.82 -13.04 -7.86
N ASP A 49 -22.00 -14.11 -8.63
CA ASP A 49 -23.12 -14.22 -9.57
C ASP A 49 -24.45 -14.44 -8.86
N GLU A 50 -24.42 -15.19 -7.76
CA GLU A 50 -25.58 -15.44 -6.92
C GLU A 50 -25.61 -14.44 -5.76
N LEU A 51 -26.48 -13.45 -5.82
CA LEU A 51 -26.71 -12.46 -4.76
C LEU A 51 -28.14 -12.51 -4.27
N PRO A 52 -28.35 -12.38 -2.95
CA PRO A 52 -27.35 -12.21 -1.86
C PRO A 52 -26.48 -13.47 -1.66
N TYR A 53 -25.19 -13.27 -1.37
CA TYR A 53 -24.22 -14.36 -1.18
C TYR A 53 -24.57 -15.23 0.03
N GLN A 54 -24.56 -16.56 -0.13
CA GLN A 54 -24.74 -17.51 0.98
C GLN A 54 -23.37 -17.91 1.54
N PHE A 55 -23.15 -17.60 2.81
CA PHE A 55 -21.88 -17.91 3.47
C PHE A 55 -21.72 -19.40 3.69
N VAL A 56 -20.47 -19.86 3.64
CA VAL A 56 -20.07 -21.24 3.86
C VAL A 56 -19.17 -21.37 5.09
N ALA A 57 -18.97 -22.59 5.59
CA ALA A 57 -18.17 -22.85 6.81
C ALA A 57 -16.74 -22.29 6.73
N ASP A 58 -16.14 -22.26 5.53
CA ASP A 58 -14.80 -21.72 5.31
C ASP A 58 -14.73 -20.18 5.37
N ASP A 59 -15.86 -19.50 5.41
CA ASP A 59 -15.91 -18.04 5.53
C ASP A 59 -15.82 -17.57 6.99
N PHE A 60 -16.03 -18.46 7.95
CA PHE A 60 -15.93 -18.12 9.37
C PHE A 60 -14.47 -18.05 9.83
N TYR A 61 -14.19 -17.11 10.73
CA TYR A 61 -12.86 -16.93 11.32
C TYR A 61 -12.44 -18.17 12.13
N ARG A 62 -11.21 -18.60 11.92
CA ARG A 62 -10.57 -19.67 12.71
C ARG A 62 -9.43 -19.08 13.52
N ALA A 63 -9.51 -19.19 14.83
CA ALA A 63 -8.43 -18.73 15.70
C ALA A 63 -7.19 -19.62 15.51
N PRO A 64 -5.97 -19.05 15.43
CA PRO A 64 -4.75 -19.82 15.18
C PRO A 64 -4.43 -20.87 16.26
N CYS A 65 -4.82 -20.62 17.53
CA CYS A 65 -4.41 -21.44 18.67
C CYS A 65 -5.45 -22.47 19.13
N ASP A 66 -6.75 -22.22 18.95
CA ASP A 66 -7.80 -23.06 19.55
C ASP A 66 -8.59 -23.89 18.55
N GLY A 67 -8.41 -23.69 17.25
CA GLY A 67 -9.18 -24.38 16.21
C GLY A 67 -10.70 -24.15 16.27
N ALA A 68 -11.16 -23.35 17.25
CA ALA A 68 -12.57 -23.01 17.40
C ALA A 68 -12.98 -22.07 16.27
N ASN A 69 -14.00 -22.47 15.50
CA ASN A 69 -14.61 -21.60 14.51
C ASN A 69 -15.39 -20.49 15.22
N GLY A 70 -15.26 -19.26 14.73
CA GLY A 70 -16.18 -18.19 15.10
C GLY A 70 -17.62 -18.64 14.80
N GLN A 71 -18.54 -18.32 15.69
CA GLN A 71 -19.98 -18.67 15.50
C GLN A 71 -20.73 -17.60 14.73
N GLU A 72 -20.15 -16.42 14.60
CA GLU A 72 -20.76 -15.27 13.95
C GLU A 72 -19.75 -14.53 13.07
N LEU A 73 -20.20 -14.10 11.91
CA LEU A 73 -19.48 -13.17 11.07
C LEU A 73 -20.38 -11.99 10.67
N ILE A 74 -19.79 -10.80 10.55
CA ILE A 74 -20.47 -9.59 10.10
C ILE A 74 -19.56 -8.84 9.15
N ILE A 75 -20.09 -8.47 7.99
CA ILE A 75 -19.43 -7.59 7.04
C ILE A 75 -20.37 -6.41 6.77
N ARG A 76 -19.88 -5.19 7.03
CA ARG A 76 -20.61 -3.96 6.74
C ARG A 76 -19.89 -3.19 5.64
N LEU A 77 -20.61 -2.83 4.58
CA LEU A 77 -20.15 -1.97 3.49
C LEU A 77 -20.88 -0.63 3.59
N THR A 78 -20.12 0.45 3.69
CA THR A 78 -20.66 1.81 3.71
C THR A 78 -20.35 2.49 2.39
N PHE A 79 -21.38 2.80 1.61
CA PHE A 79 -21.31 3.59 0.40
C PHE A 79 -21.65 5.04 0.69
N ARG A 80 -20.96 5.97 0.06
CA ARG A 80 -21.19 7.40 0.17
C ARG A 80 -21.43 8.03 -1.20
N GLU A 81 -22.28 9.03 -1.28
CA GLU A 81 -22.40 9.86 -2.47
C GLU A 81 -21.13 10.69 -2.72
N HIS A 82 -20.83 11.02 -3.98
CA HIS A 82 -19.65 11.80 -4.34
C HIS A 82 -19.76 13.29 -3.97
N ARG A 83 -20.98 13.82 -4.06
CA ARG A 83 -21.30 15.22 -3.73
C ARG A 83 -22.56 15.24 -2.88
N PRO A 84 -22.66 16.11 -1.89
CA PRO A 84 -23.82 16.22 -1.03
C PRO A 84 -25.11 16.40 -1.84
N GLY A 85 -26.12 15.60 -1.58
CA GLY A 85 -27.45 15.69 -2.18
C GLY A 85 -27.60 15.12 -3.59
N ILE A 86 -26.54 14.59 -4.21
CA ILE A 86 -26.64 14.03 -5.58
C ILE A 86 -27.55 12.79 -5.60
N SER A 87 -27.69 12.08 -4.49
CA SER A 87 -28.60 10.93 -4.34
C SER A 87 -30.06 11.29 -4.61
N GLN A 88 -30.47 12.53 -4.34
CA GLN A 88 -31.83 13.02 -4.52
C GLN A 88 -32.09 13.52 -5.96
N HIS A 89 -31.07 13.92 -6.69
CA HIS A 89 -31.19 14.53 -8.01
C HIS A 89 -30.83 13.59 -9.17
N SER A 90 -30.11 12.49 -8.88
CA SER A 90 -29.73 11.51 -9.90
C SER A 90 -30.82 10.45 -10.03
N HIS A 91 -31.44 10.34 -11.22
CA HIS A 91 -32.43 9.30 -11.53
C HIS A 91 -31.93 7.90 -11.20
N ARG A 92 -30.64 7.65 -11.45
CA ARG A 92 -29.98 6.38 -11.12
C ARG A 92 -29.95 6.11 -9.62
N LEU A 93 -29.51 7.07 -8.82
CA LEU A 93 -29.35 6.90 -7.37
C LEU A 93 -30.69 6.94 -6.65
N ASN A 94 -31.72 7.54 -7.24
CA ASN A 94 -33.08 7.58 -6.71
C ASN A 94 -33.72 6.18 -6.65
N ARG A 95 -33.25 5.22 -7.47
CA ARG A 95 -33.69 3.80 -7.38
C ARG A 95 -33.36 3.15 -6.04
N LEU A 96 -32.42 3.74 -5.28
CA LEU A 96 -32.00 3.30 -3.94
C LEU A 96 -32.54 4.25 -2.85
N SER A 97 -33.57 5.05 -3.13
CA SER A 97 -34.07 6.11 -2.24
C SER A 97 -34.48 5.62 -0.85
N SER A 98 -35.01 4.39 -0.76
CA SER A 98 -35.46 3.79 0.51
C SER A 98 -34.36 3.49 1.50
N ILE A 99 -33.11 3.33 1.03
CA ILE A 99 -31.96 2.90 1.84
C ILE A 99 -30.90 3.98 2.03
N TRP A 100 -31.07 5.18 1.44
CA TRP A 100 -30.19 6.31 1.69
C TRP A 100 -30.43 6.88 3.09
N THR A 101 -29.38 6.99 3.88
CA THR A 101 -29.43 7.55 5.24
C THR A 101 -28.53 8.78 5.32
N ARG A 102 -28.99 9.80 6.06
CA ARG A 102 -28.21 11.02 6.30
C ARG A 102 -27.58 10.95 7.69
N HIS A 103 -26.29 11.14 7.76
CA HIS A 103 -25.58 11.25 9.03
C HIS A 103 -25.63 12.71 9.52
N HIS A 104 -25.83 12.92 10.84
CA HIS A 104 -25.93 14.27 11.41
C HIS A 104 -24.60 15.03 11.40
N LEU A 105 -23.45 14.34 11.23
CA LEU A 105 -22.11 14.92 11.33
C LEU A 105 -21.64 15.57 10.03
N ASP A 106 -22.19 15.20 8.89
CA ASP A 106 -21.84 15.77 7.60
C ASP A 106 -23.05 15.84 6.67
N MET A 107 -22.88 16.47 5.50
CA MET A 107 -23.96 16.68 4.54
C MET A 107 -24.19 15.50 3.58
N PHE A 108 -23.43 14.42 3.71
CA PHE A 108 -23.45 13.31 2.76
C PHE A 108 -24.48 12.24 3.15
N HIS A 109 -25.15 11.68 2.14
CA HIS A 109 -25.96 10.48 2.32
C HIS A 109 -25.09 9.23 2.16
N ARG A 110 -25.44 8.20 2.94
CA ARG A 110 -24.78 6.89 2.96
C ARG A 110 -25.77 5.75 2.84
N ILE A 111 -25.29 4.64 2.33
CA ILE A 111 -25.97 3.34 2.38
C ILE A 111 -25.11 2.41 3.21
N HIS A 112 -25.68 1.80 4.23
CA HIS A 112 -25.03 0.80 5.07
C HIS A 112 -25.60 -0.56 4.75
N TYR A 113 -24.87 -1.35 3.95
CA TYR A 113 -25.23 -2.73 3.63
C TYR A 113 -24.54 -3.67 4.60
N VAL A 114 -25.30 -4.52 5.27
CA VAL A 114 -24.80 -5.49 6.25
C VAL A 114 -25.10 -6.90 5.79
N ALA A 115 -24.07 -7.73 5.79
CA ALA A 115 -24.16 -9.16 5.60
C ALA A 115 -23.68 -9.85 6.87
N LYS A 116 -24.56 -10.64 7.47
CA LYS A 116 -24.33 -11.37 8.71
C LYS A 116 -24.54 -12.85 8.48
N ALA A 117 -23.72 -13.68 9.09
CA ALA A 117 -23.98 -15.12 9.13
C ALA A 117 -23.72 -15.68 10.53
N THR A 118 -24.51 -16.67 10.90
CA THR A 118 -24.40 -17.37 12.17
C THR A 118 -24.31 -18.87 11.92
N LEU A 119 -23.34 -19.51 12.53
CA LEU A 119 -23.14 -20.95 12.48
C LEU A 119 -23.79 -21.59 13.71
N ASN A 120 -24.87 -22.33 13.50
CA ASN A 120 -25.63 -23.03 14.55
C ASN A 120 -25.53 -24.55 14.34
N SER A 121 -26.07 -25.31 15.29
CA SER A 121 -26.19 -26.79 15.19
C SER A 121 -27.02 -27.26 13.98
N GLU A 122 -27.92 -26.42 13.48
CA GLU A 122 -28.80 -26.70 12.33
C GLU A 122 -28.19 -26.29 10.98
N GLY A 123 -27.07 -25.58 10.98
CA GLY A 123 -26.40 -25.10 9.77
C GLY A 123 -26.01 -23.63 9.82
N ILE A 124 -25.78 -23.04 8.64
CA ILE A 124 -25.39 -21.64 8.48
C ILE A 124 -26.62 -20.83 8.06
N ILE A 125 -26.92 -19.79 8.83
CA ILE A 125 -27.97 -18.83 8.51
C ILE A 125 -27.28 -17.56 8.02
N SER A 126 -27.57 -17.14 6.78
CA SER A 126 -27.07 -15.91 6.17
C SER A 126 -28.18 -14.86 6.11
N GLU A 127 -27.94 -13.70 6.65
CA GLU A 127 -28.85 -12.55 6.67
C GLU A 127 -28.22 -11.36 5.95
N HIS A 128 -29.01 -10.67 5.13
CA HIS A 128 -28.58 -9.50 4.38
C HIS A 128 -29.62 -8.39 4.54
N TYR A 129 -29.19 -7.22 5.00
CA TYR A 129 -30.08 -6.10 5.28
C TYR A 129 -29.35 -4.77 5.17
N PHE A 130 -30.12 -3.68 5.24
CA PHE A 130 -29.60 -2.33 5.30
C PHE A 130 -29.81 -1.73 6.69
N GLU A 131 -28.90 -0.89 7.14
CA GLU A 131 -28.99 -0.15 8.40
C GLU A 131 -29.12 1.34 8.14
N ASP A 132 -29.79 2.02 9.07
CA ASP A 132 -29.83 3.47 9.13
C ASP A 132 -28.57 4.07 9.78
N ALA A 133 -28.52 5.41 9.91
CA ALA A 133 -27.40 6.10 10.53
C ALA A 133 -27.18 5.76 12.02
N HIS A 134 -28.15 5.15 12.67
CA HIS A 134 -28.11 4.73 14.08
C HIS A 134 -27.81 3.23 14.25
N GLY A 135 -27.63 2.51 13.14
CA GLY A 135 -27.41 1.06 13.15
C GLY A 135 -28.68 0.23 13.32
N SER A 136 -29.86 0.84 13.18
CA SER A 136 -31.12 0.12 13.20
C SER A 136 -31.45 -0.44 11.82
N ARG A 137 -31.99 -1.67 11.78
CA ARG A 137 -32.37 -2.31 10.52
C ARG A 137 -33.46 -1.50 9.81
N VAL A 138 -33.22 -1.14 8.57
CA VAL A 138 -34.24 -0.51 7.71
C VAL A 138 -35.23 -1.58 7.29
N PRO A 139 -36.53 -1.42 7.59
CA PRO A 139 -37.56 -2.35 7.17
C PRO A 139 -37.71 -2.28 5.65
N ASP A 140 -37.35 -3.34 4.95
CA ASP A 140 -37.55 -3.43 3.50
C ASP A 140 -37.86 -4.88 3.11
N GLU A 141 -39.00 -5.07 2.45
CA GLU A 141 -39.45 -6.38 1.95
C GLU A 141 -38.65 -6.82 0.73
N ASN A 142 -37.93 -5.89 0.06
CA ASN A 142 -37.21 -6.11 -1.20
C ASN A 142 -35.67 -6.06 -1.05
N SER A 143 -35.16 -6.31 0.15
CA SER A 143 -33.70 -6.23 0.41
C SER A 143 -32.84 -6.99 -0.61
N ALA A 144 -33.25 -8.16 -1.07
CA ALA A 144 -32.51 -8.94 -2.06
C ALA A 144 -32.43 -8.24 -3.44
N GLU A 145 -33.50 -7.57 -3.86
CA GLU A 145 -33.53 -6.82 -5.11
C GLU A 145 -32.64 -5.57 -5.03
N LEU A 146 -32.71 -4.85 -3.91
CA LEU A 146 -31.85 -3.68 -3.65
C LEU A 146 -30.36 -4.05 -3.60
N ILE A 147 -30.00 -5.22 -3.06
CA ILE A 147 -28.62 -5.72 -3.07
C ILE A 147 -28.16 -6.01 -4.49
N ARG A 148 -28.98 -6.68 -5.31
CA ARG A 148 -28.65 -6.90 -6.74
C ARG A 148 -28.50 -5.58 -7.47
N LEU A 149 -29.36 -4.61 -7.22
CA LEU A 149 -29.31 -3.28 -7.80
C LEU A 149 -28.04 -2.53 -7.36
N LEU A 150 -27.68 -2.58 -6.08
CA LEU A 150 -26.45 -1.99 -5.53
C LEU A 150 -25.21 -2.60 -6.19
N SER A 151 -25.20 -3.92 -6.37
CA SER A 151 -24.12 -4.65 -7.05
C SER A 151 -24.05 -4.32 -8.55
N SER A 152 -25.19 -4.21 -9.26
CA SER A 152 -25.20 -3.84 -10.68
C SER A 152 -24.70 -2.41 -10.91
N MET A 153 -24.96 -1.51 -9.97
CA MET A 153 -24.45 -0.13 -10.01
C MET A 153 -22.97 -0.02 -9.66
N ASN A 154 -22.46 -0.91 -8.81
CA ASN A 154 -21.05 -0.93 -8.38
C ASN A 154 -20.50 -2.37 -8.46
N PRO A 155 -20.40 -2.92 -9.68
CA PRO A 155 -19.91 -4.28 -9.85
C PRO A 155 -18.45 -4.37 -9.43
N VAL A 156 -18.12 -5.41 -8.67
CA VAL A 156 -16.74 -5.69 -8.29
C VAL A 156 -16.09 -6.55 -9.36
N LEU A 157 -15.00 -6.05 -9.89
CA LEU A 157 -14.19 -6.73 -10.89
C LEU A 157 -12.86 -7.12 -10.29
N ARG A 158 -12.59 -8.40 -10.29
CA ARG A 158 -11.36 -8.94 -9.75
C ARG A 158 -10.37 -9.22 -10.86
N LEU A 159 -9.35 -8.40 -10.94
CA LEU A 159 -8.21 -8.60 -11.82
C LEU A 159 -7.22 -9.52 -11.10
N ARG A 160 -7.26 -10.81 -11.40
CA ARG A 160 -6.52 -11.87 -10.69
C ARG A 160 -5.39 -12.44 -11.51
N ASP A 161 -4.44 -13.03 -10.78
CA ASP A 161 -3.48 -13.98 -11.29
C ASP A 161 -4.17 -15.22 -11.89
N SER A 162 -3.93 -15.51 -13.17
CA SER A 162 -4.52 -16.62 -13.93
C SER A 162 -4.19 -18.04 -13.44
N ARG A 163 -3.34 -18.19 -12.40
CA ARG A 163 -2.96 -19.51 -11.89
C ARG A 163 -4.03 -20.24 -11.07
N SER A 164 -5.06 -19.52 -10.62
CA SER A 164 -6.04 -20.06 -9.66
C SER A 164 -7.39 -20.44 -10.26
N ILE A 165 -7.53 -20.49 -11.58
CA ILE A 165 -8.79 -20.93 -12.22
C ILE A 165 -8.54 -22.12 -13.11
N SER A 166 -8.75 -23.29 -12.53
CA SER A 166 -9.24 -24.45 -13.23
C SER A 166 -10.76 -24.30 -13.31
N ALA A 167 -11.28 -24.08 -14.48
CA ALA A 167 -12.57 -24.46 -15.01
C ALA A 167 -13.23 -23.38 -15.87
N LEU A 168 -13.30 -23.67 -17.18
CA LEU A 168 -14.49 -23.59 -18.01
C LEU A 168 -15.41 -22.37 -17.80
N VAL A 169 -15.07 -21.26 -18.42
CA VAL A 169 -16.09 -20.33 -18.92
C VAL A 169 -15.77 -20.12 -20.40
N GLU A 170 -16.64 -20.60 -21.27
CA GLU A 170 -16.60 -20.28 -22.68
C GLU A 170 -16.82 -18.77 -22.83
N PRO A 171 -16.11 -18.09 -23.74
CA PRO A 171 -16.32 -16.67 -24.02
C PRO A 171 -17.72 -16.49 -24.60
N ALA A 172 -18.58 -15.80 -23.88
CA ALA A 172 -20.00 -15.66 -24.21
C ALA A 172 -20.31 -14.61 -25.27
N VAL A 173 -19.33 -13.81 -25.74
CA VAL A 173 -19.55 -12.77 -26.76
C VAL A 173 -18.26 -12.58 -27.56
N GLU A 174 -18.36 -12.57 -28.91
CA GLU A 174 -17.28 -12.09 -29.74
C GLU A 174 -17.00 -10.62 -29.40
N PRO A 175 -15.74 -10.16 -29.32
CA PRO A 175 -15.44 -8.77 -29.08
C PRO A 175 -16.02 -7.95 -30.23
N ASP A 176 -16.99 -7.08 -29.93
CA ASP A 176 -17.38 -6.00 -30.83
C ASP A 176 -16.11 -5.29 -31.28
N ASP A 177 -16.11 -4.79 -32.52
CA ASP A 177 -14.96 -4.13 -33.15
C ASP A 177 -14.63 -2.81 -32.41
N PHE A 178 -14.10 -2.99 -31.20
CA PHE A 178 -13.75 -1.92 -30.28
C PHE A 178 -12.73 -0.94 -30.88
N VAL A 179 -11.89 -1.43 -31.79
CA VAL A 179 -10.88 -0.61 -32.47
C VAL A 179 -11.51 0.27 -33.53
N GLY A 180 -12.55 -0.21 -34.20
CA GLY A 180 -13.34 0.61 -35.15
C GLY A 180 -13.98 1.81 -34.44
N ASP A 181 -14.59 1.57 -33.29
CA ASP A 181 -15.23 2.61 -32.48
C ASP A 181 -14.26 3.71 -32.01
N ILE A 182 -12.98 3.36 -31.73
CA ILE A 182 -11.96 4.33 -31.32
C ILE A 182 -11.48 5.18 -32.49
N THR A 183 -11.31 4.59 -33.66
CA THR A 183 -10.90 5.33 -34.88
C THR A 183 -11.93 6.36 -35.31
N ASP A 184 -13.21 6.07 -35.11
CA ASP A 184 -14.31 7.02 -35.41
C ASP A 184 -14.36 8.21 -34.44
N LEU A 185 -13.77 8.09 -33.26
CA LEU A 185 -13.67 9.18 -32.27
C LEU A 185 -12.47 10.11 -32.51
N LEU A 186 -11.63 9.84 -33.51
CA LEU A 186 -10.39 10.58 -33.79
C LEU A 186 -10.34 11.16 -35.20
N PRO A 187 -11.28 12.03 -35.61
CA PRO A 187 -11.42 12.50 -37.00
C PRO A 187 -10.21 13.30 -37.53
N ASP A 188 -9.38 13.88 -36.65
CA ASP A 188 -8.27 14.78 -37.00
C ASP A 188 -6.87 14.16 -36.90
N CYS A 189 -6.74 12.83 -36.79
CA CYS A 189 -5.46 12.16 -36.69
C CYS A 189 -4.87 11.80 -38.07
N THR A 190 -3.54 11.97 -38.22
CA THR A 190 -2.80 11.43 -39.36
C THR A 190 -2.86 9.89 -39.36
N PRO A 191 -2.90 9.23 -40.54
CA PRO A 191 -3.01 7.77 -40.64
C PRO A 191 -1.94 7.01 -39.84
N ASP A 192 -0.72 7.53 -39.81
CA ASP A 192 0.39 6.95 -39.02
C ASP A 192 0.17 7.05 -37.52
N ARG A 193 -0.42 8.14 -37.04
CA ARG A 193 -0.77 8.33 -35.62
C ARG A 193 -1.96 7.46 -35.24
N GLN A 194 -2.93 7.31 -36.12
CA GLN A 194 -4.10 6.45 -35.95
C GLN A 194 -3.69 4.98 -35.82
N GLN A 195 -2.77 4.50 -36.67
CA GLN A 195 -2.23 3.16 -36.58
C GLN A 195 -1.50 2.92 -35.27
N ARG A 196 -0.66 3.86 -34.82
CA ARG A 196 0.05 3.75 -33.53
C ARG A 196 -0.90 3.71 -32.32
N ILE A 197 -1.98 4.48 -32.36
CA ILE A 197 -3.01 4.46 -31.32
C ILE A 197 -3.70 3.10 -31.29
N THR A 198 -4.08 2.58 -32.45
CA THR A 198 -4.66 1.24 -32.62
C THR A 198 -3.74 0.16 -32.06
N ASP A 199 -2.46 0.19 -32.40
CA ASP A 199 -1.46 -0.75 -31.88
C ASP A 199 -1.30 -0.62 -30.35
N GLY A 200 -1.39 0.61 -29.81
CA GLY A 200 -1.35 0.88 -28.38
C GLY A 200 -2.58 0.34 -27.62
N VAL A 201 -3.76 0.46 -28.22
CA VAL A 201 -5.01 -0.10 -27.67
C VAL A 201 -4.94 -1.62 -27.64
N HIS A 202 -4.55 -2.26 -28.74
CA HIS A 202 -4.37 -3.69 -28.79
C HIS A 202 -3.32 -4.19 -27.79
N ALA A 203 -2.24 -3.44 -27.60
CA ALA A 203 -1.23 -3.78 -26.60
C ALA A 203 -1.78 -3.65 -25.17
N ALA A 204 -2.61 -2.62 -24.90
CA ALA A 204 -3.28 -2.43 -23.61
C ALA A 204 -4.31 -3.55 -23.35
N GLU A 205 -5.14 -3.87 -24.34
CA GLU A 205 -6.10 -4.96 -24.29
C GLU A 205 -5.39 -6.30 -24.02
N TYR A 206 -4.34 -6.60 -24.78
CA TYR A 206 -3.55 -7.80 -24.58
C TYR A 206 -2.89 -7.88 -23.19
N LEU A 207 -2.39 -6.75 -22.65
CA LEU A 207 -1.83 -6.69 -21.30
C LEU A 207 -2.90 -6.99 -20.26
N LEU A 208 -4.06 -6.37 -20.39
CA LEU A 208 -5.17 -6.57 -19.47
C LEU A 208 -5.68 -8.00 -19.54
N ASP A 209 -5.93 -8.52 -20.75
CA ASP A 209 -6.41 -9.89 -20.95
C ASP A 209 -5.45 -10.94 -20.42
N ARG A 210 -4.19 -10.81 -20.74
CA ARG A 210 -3.21 -11.84 -20.42
C ARG A 210 -2.79 -11.85 -18.96
N TYR A 211 -2.66 -10.68 -18.35
CA TYR A 211 -2.09 -10.58 -17.01
C TYR A 211 -3.12 -10.41 -15.92
N PHE A 212 -4.27 -9.84 -16.24
CA PHE A 212 -5.29 -9.53 -15.25
C PHE A 212 -6.59 -10.33 -15.44
N MET A 213 -6.80 -10.90 -16.63
CA MET A 213 -8.03 -11.60 -16.96
C MET A 213 -7.74 -13.01 -17.43
N ASN A 214 -8.47 -13.97 -16.91
CA ASN A 214 -8.24 -15.39 -17.16
C ASN A 214 -8.94 -15.86 -18.44
N VAL A 215 -8.36 -15.65 -19.59
CA VAL A 215 -8.75 -16.41 -20.76
C VAL A 215 -7.67 -17.47 -21.03
N PRO A 216 -7.98 -18.77 -20.98
CA PRO A 216 -7.06 -19.79 -21.45
C PRO A 216 -6.98 -19.72 -22.96
N HIS A 217 -6.25 -18.74 -23.49
CA HIS A 217 -5.98 -18.70 -24.91
C HIS A 217 -5.00 -19.81 -25.27
N GLN A 218 -5.45 -20.73 -26.11
CA GLN A 218 -4.58 -21.48 -27.01
C GLN A 218 -3.94 -20.46 -27.98
N THR A 219 -2.97 -19.70 -27.49
CA THR A 219 -2.30 -18.66 -28.28
C THR A 219 -1.35 -19.30 -29.27
N LYS A 220 -1.66 -19.12 -30.53
CA LYS A 220 -0.69 -19.32 -31.63
C LYS A 220 0.54 -18.44 -31.31
N ARG A 221 1.74 -18.95 -31.61
CA ARG A 221 3.06 -18.33 -31.36
C ARG A 221 3.16 -16.84 -31.81
N SER A 222 2.33 -16.41 -32.74
CA SER A 222 2.32 -15.04 -33.30
C SER A 222 1.89 -13.93 -32.34
N GLN A 223 1.19 -14.22 -31.25
CA GLN A 223 0.74 -13.18 -30.29
C GLN A 223 1.78 -12.87 -29.20
N ARG A 224 2.78 -13.74 -28.99
CA ARG A 224 3.91 -13.44 -28.09
C ARG A 224 4.80 -12.30 -28.59
N ASP A 225 4.78 -12.06 -29.89
CA ASP A 225 5.66 -11.07 -30.51
C ASP A 225 5.11 -9.64 -30.45
N ILE A 226 3.81 -9.45 -30.19
CA ILE A 226 3.19 -8.11 -30.16
C ILE A 226 3.75 -7.23 -29.03
N ILE A 227 3.95 -7.78 -27.84
CA ILE A 227 4.52 -7.00 -26.72
C ILE A 227 6.04 -6.83 -26.83
N ASN A 228 6.73 -7.79 -27.45
CA ASN A 228 8.18 -7.73 -27.63
C ASN A 228 8.61 -6.95 -28.89
N GLN A 229 7.66 -6.47 -29.68
CA GLN A 229 7.98 -5.58 -30.79
C GLN A 229 8.35 -4.20 -30.27
N PRO A 230 9.43 -3.57 -30.79
CA PRO A 230 9.85 -2.23 -30.36
C PRO A 230 8.76 -1.16 -30.47
N GLY A 231 7.74 -1.35 -31.30
CA GLY A 231 6.63 -0.43 -31.50
C GLY A 231 5.51 -0.49 -30.44
N SER A 232 5.33 -1.62 -29.74
CA SER A 232 4.22 -1.77 -28.80
C SER A 232 4.35 -0.92 -27.53
N LEU A 233 5.57 -0.72 -27.04
CA LEU A 233 5.83 0.21 -25.93
C LEU A 233 5.60 1.66 -26.33
N HIS A 234 5.98 2.05 -27.55
CA HIS A 234 5.68 3.39 -28.08
C HIS A 234 4.18 3.59 -28.28
N GLY A 235 3.46 2.58 -28.76
CA GLY A 235 2.00 2.64 -28.90
C GLY A 235 1.27 2.85 -27.57
N LEU A 236 1.70 2.20 -26.49
CA LEU A 236 1.16 2.43 -25.14
C LEU A 236 1.49 3.83 -24.61
N THR A 237 2.67 4.35 -24.93
CA THR A 237 3.07 5.72 -24.56
C THR A 237 2.25 6.74 -25.35
N ASP A 238 2.09 6.54 -26.67
CA ASP A 238 1.28 7.41 -27.54
C ASP A 238 -0.20 7.40 -27.10
N TRP A 239 -0.72 6.25 -26.67
CA TRP A 239 -2.05 6.12 -26.07
C TRP A 239 -2.20 6.93 -24.78
N HIS A 240 -1.24 6.83 -23.88
CA HIS A 240 -1.23 7.60 -22.64
C HIS A 240 -1.17 9.11 -22.90
N ASP A 241 -0.37 9.54 -23.88
CA ASP A 241 -0.25 10.95 -24.27
C ASP A 241 -1.52 11.44 -24.98
N LEU A 242 -2.19 10.58 -25.74
CA LEU A 242 -3.48 10.89 -26.33
C LEU A 242 -4.53 11.17 -25.25
N LEU A 243 -4.67 10.28 -24.27
CA LEU A 243 -5.61 10.45 -23.17
C LEU A 243 -5.35 11.74 -22.36
N ARG A 244 -4.09 12.14 -22.23
CA ARG A 244 -3.73 13.40 -21.57
C ARG A 244 -4.14 14.65 -22.34
N ASN A 245 -4.18 14.58 -23.66
CA ASN A 245 -4.43 15.71 -24.55
C ASN A 245 -5.89 15.82 -25.01
N MET A 246 -6.76 14.88 -24.64
CA MET A 246 -8.20 14.92 -24.93
C MET A 246 -8.94 15.84 -23.97
N ASP A 247 -10.05 16.42 -24.42
CA ASP A 247 -10.97 17.07 -23.50
C ASP A 247 -11.58 16.04 -22.51
N ASN A 248 -11.96 16.53 -21.33
CA ASN A 248 -12.41 15.65 -20.25
C ASN A 248 -13.63 14.79 -20.61
N ASP A 249 -14.55 15.30 -21.44
CA ASP A 249 -15.80 14.60 -21.74
C ASP A 249 -15.56 13.46 -22.74
N THR A 250 -14.79 13.72 -23.79
CA THR A 250 -14.40 12.69 -24.80
C THR A 250 -13.54 11.61 -24.15
N MET A 251 -12.58 12.00 -23.29
CA MET A 251 -11.76 11.06 -22.54
C MET A 251 -12.61 10.17 -21.62
N GLN A 252 -13.56 10.73 -20.89
CA GLN A 252 -14.43 9.97 -19.99
C GLN A 252 -15.33 8.99 -20.76
N GLN A 253 -15.88 9.39 -21.91
CA GLN A 253 -16.68 8.50 -22.75
C GLN A 253 -15.84 7.34 -23.30
N MET A 254 -14.64 7.61 -23.76
CA MET A 254 -13.72 6.61 -24.29
C MET A 254 -13.27 5.61 -23.19
N LEU A 255 -12.88 6.12 -22.03
CA LEU A 255 -12.52 5.27 -20.88
C LEU A 255 -13.72 4.45 -20.35
N ALA A 256 -14.92 5.02 -20.41
CA ALA A 256 -16.14 4.29 -20.06
C ALA A 256 -16.40 3.14 -21.04
N ARG A 257 -16.19 3.34 -22.35
CA ARG A 257 -16.32 2.30 -23.38
C ARG A 257 -15.26 1.21 -23.21
N ILE A 258 -13.98 1.59 -22.95
CA ILE A 258 -12.92 0.62 -22.64
C ILE A 258 -13.28 -0.21 -21.40
N GLY A 259 -13.68 0.46 -20.33
CA GLY A 259 -14.14 -0.20 -19.12
C GLY A 259 -15.32 -1.14 -19.41
N HIS A 260 -16.28 -0.73 -20.22
CA HIS A 260 -17.44 -1.54 -20.60
C HIS A 260 -17.06 -2.75 -21.45
N ALA A 261 -16.19 -2.58 -22.45
CA ALA A 261 -15.70 -3.69 -23.30
C ALA A 261 -14.93 -4.72 -22.48
N LEU A 262 -14.01 -4.25 -21.61
CA LEU A 262 -13.27 -5.10 -20.69
C LEU A 262 -14.19 -5.87 -19.72
N LEU A 263 -15.30 -5.28 -19.33
CA LEU A 263 -16.24 -5.84 -18.38
C LEU A 263 -17.20 -6.85 -19.03
N SER A 264 -17.69 -6.54 -20.24
CA SER A 264 -18.63 -7.40 -20.96
C SER A 264 -17.98 -8.68 -21.47
N SER A 265 -16.70 -8.60 -21.88
CA SER A 265 -15.96 -9.79 -22.35
C SER A 265 -15.64 -10.80 -21.23
N HIS A 266 -15.68 -10.39 -19.97
CA HIS A 266 -15.14 -11.22 -18.86
C HIS A 266 -16.14 -11.59 -17.77
N SER A 267 -17.25 -10.88 -17.63
CA SER A 267 -18.22 -11.17 -16.57
C SER A 267 -19.46 -11.92 -17.03
N GLY A 268 -19.69 -12.03 -18.33
CA GLY A 268 -20.97 -12.51 -18.88
C GLY A 268 -22.18 -11.65 -18.46
N ARG A 269 -21.93 -10.58 -17.68
CA ARG A 269 -22.96 -9.66 -17.17
C ARG A 269 -23.04 -8.43 -18.07
N LYS A 270 -24.22 -8.13 -18.58
CA LYS A 270 -24.51 -6.81 -19.15
C LYS A 270 -24.40 -5.78 -18.02
N LEU A 271 -23.41 -4.92 -18.10
CA LEU A 271 -23.31 -3.78 -17.20
C LEU A 271 -24.35 -2.73 -17.57
N GLU A 272 -24.87 -2.06 -16.56
CA GLU A 272 -25.66 -0.86 -16.79
C GLU A 272 -24.73 0.24 -17.35
N ASN A 273 -25.22 1.02 -18.33
CA ASN A 273 -24.43 2.08 -19.01
C ASN A 273 -23.79 3.10 -18.05
N GLU A 274 -24.31 3.22 -16.84
CA GLU A 274 -23.82 4.12 -15.81
C GLU A 274 -23.16 3.40 -14.62
N ALA A 275 -22.84 2.10 -14.75
CA ALA A 275 -22.17 1.35 -13.67
C ALA A 275 -20.82 1.98 -13.34
N ARG A 276 -20.49 2.07 -12.06
CA ARG A 276 -19.18 2.51 -11.57
C ARG A 276 -18.49 1.33 -10.89
N PRO A 277 -17.65 0.60 -11.62
CA PRO A 277 -17.04 -0.61 -11.11
C PRO A 277 -16.05 -0.33 -9.98
N ILE A 278 -15.86 -1.35 -9.14
CA ILE A 278 -14.81 -1.43 -8.14
C ILE A 278 -13.78 -2.44 -8.64
N TYR A 279 -12.61 -1.97 -9.07
CA TYR A 279 -11.53 -2.83 -9.53
C TYR A 279 -10.73 -3.34 -8.35
N ILE A 280 -10.59 -4.65 -8.23
CA ILE A 280 -9.72 -5.30 -7.25
C ILE A 280 -8.50 -5.86 -7.98
N LEU A 281 -7.31 -5.38 -7.61
CA LEU A 281 -6.03 -5.85 -8.15
C LEU A 281 -5.24 -6.54 -7.03
N GLU A 282 -5.01 -7.86 -7.18
CA GLU A 282 -4.21 -8.62 -6.22
C GLU A 282 -2.78 -8.77 -6.73
N ASP A 283 -1.84 -8.13 -6.02
CA ASP A 283 -0.39 -8.16 -6.28
C ASP A 283 -0.06 -8.08 -7.79
N PRO A 284 -0.49 -6.99 -8.47
CA PRO A 284 -0.41 -6.88 -9.93
C PRO A 284 1.02 -6.94 -10.46
N GLU A 285 2.01 -6.60 -9.61
CA GLU A 285 3.44 -6.69 -9.91
C GLU A 285 3.97 -8.12 -10.03
N SER A 286 3.24 -9.13 -9.60
CA SER A 286 3.73 -10.50 -9.53
C SER A 286 4.09 -11.12 -10.90
N ARG A 287 3.64 -10.52 -11.99
CA ARG A 287 3.79 -11.04 -13.36
C ARG A 287 4.31 -10.04 -14.37
N LEU A 288 4.30 -8.77 -14.05
CA LEU A 288 4.74 -7.72 -14.96
C LEU A 288 6.14 -7.26 -14.59
N HIS A 289 6.98 -7.09 -15.61
CA HIS A 289 8.23 -6.37 -15.43
C HIS A 289 7.92 -4.95 -14.90
N PRO A 290 8.72 -4.37 -13.99
CA PRO A 290 8.45 -3.06 -13.40
C PRO A 290 8.05 -1.97 -14.39
N THR A 291 8.73 -1.90 -15.55
CA THR A 291 8.41 -0.95 -16.62
C THR A 291 6.98 -1.16 -17.17
N MET A 292 6.61 -2.41 -17.42
CA MET A 292 5.29 -2.76 -17.93
C MET A 292 4.21 -2.52 -16.86
N MET A 293 4.53 -2.77 -15.59
CA MET A 293 3.62 -2.48 -14.48
C MET A 293 3.32 -0.98 -14.38
N SER A 294 4.33 -0.12 -14.55
CA SER A 294 4.13 1.33 -14.52
C SER A 294 3.18 1.81 -15.63
N ILE A 295 3.30 1.25 -16.83
CA ILE A 295 2.42 1.57 -17.96
C ILE A 295 1.00 1.05 -17.71
N ALA A 296 0.87 -0.23 -17.35
CA ALA A 296 -0.43 -0.85 -17.05
C ALA A 296 -1.15 -0.12 -15.91
N TRP A 297 -0.42 0.25 -14.86
CA TRP A 297 -0.97 1.02 -13.76
C TRP A 297 -1.43 2.41 -14.19
N GLY A 298 -0.65 3.10 -15.03
CA GLY A 298 -1.04 4.39 -15.62
C GLY A 298 -2.37 4.32 -16.38
N LEU A 299 -2.60 3.23 -17.13
CA LEU A 299 -3.87 2.98 -17.82
C LEU A 299 -5.01 2.67 -16.83
N ILE A 300 -4.78 1.77 -15.86
CA ILE A 300 -5.79 1.39 -14.88
C ILE A 300 -6.22 2.58 -14.02
N GLN A 301 -5.29 3.47 -13.67
CA GLN A 301 -5.62 4.68 -12.90
C GLN A 301 -6.66 5.56 -13.61
N GLN A 302 -6.65 5.60 -14.93
CA GLN A 302 -7.53 6.43 -15.72
C GLN A 302 -8.92 5.81 -15.94
N LEU A 303 -9.08 4.50 -15.81
CA LEU A 303 -10.39 3.85 -15.92
C LEU A 303 -11.39 4.45 -14.92
N PRO A 304 -12.66 4.67 -15.33
CA PRO A 304 -13.68 5.14 -14.41
C PRO A 304 -13.99 4.08 -13.37
N GLY A 305 -14.17 4.48 -12.12
CA GLY A 305 -14.47 3.57 -11.02
C GLY A 305 -13.44 3.60 -9.90
N GLN A 306 -13.70 2.85 -8.84
CA GLN A 306 -12.86 2.77 -7.66
C GLN A 306 -11.81 1.67 -7.81
N LYS A 307 -10.59 1.88 -7.33
CA LYS A 307 -9.50 0.89 -7.41
C LYS A 307 -9.05 0.53 -6.02
N ILE A 308 -9.04 -0.76 -5.73
CA ILE A 308 -8.53 -1.32 -4.47
C ILE A 308 -7.46 -2.35 -4.86
N LEU A 309 -6.22 -2.10 -4.47
CA LEU A 309 -5.11 -2.98 -4.82
C LEU A 309 -4.35 -3.44 -3.59
N THR A 310 -3.81 -4.65 -3.65
CA THR A 310 -2.75 -5.11 -2.75
C THR A 310 -1.42 -5.04 -3.49
N THR A 311 -0.34 -4.72 -2.79
CA THR A 311 0.99 -4.73 -3.37
C THR A 311 2.07 -4.97 -2.33
N ASN A 312 3.14 -5.63 -2.76
CA ASN A 312 4.42 -5.76 -2.07
C ASN A 312 5.55 -5.04 -2.84
N SER A 313 5.21 -4.32 -3.92
CA SER A 313 6.17 -3.59 -4.75
C SER A 313 6.38 -2.16 -4.25
N GLY A 314 7.63 -1.85 -3.92
CA GLY A 314 8.04 -0.47 -3.66
C GLY A 314 7.85 0.42 -4.89
N ASP A 315 8.15 -0.08 -6.09
CA ASP A 315 8.03 0.69 -7.32
C ASP A 315 6.59 1.14 -7.58
N LEU A 316 5.61 0.26 -7.33
CA LEU A 316 4.21 0.63 -7.47
C LEU A 316 3.81 1.71 -6.45
N LEU A 317 4.34 1.65 -5.22
CA LEU A 317 4.07 2.67 -4.19
C LEU A 317 4.63 4.05 -4.57
N THR A 318 5.70 4.12 -5.38
CA THR A 318 6.24 5.41 -5.83
C THR A 318 5.23 6.18 -6.70
N THR A 319 4.32 5.49 -7.36
CA THR A 319 3.30 6.08 -8.25
C THR A 319 2.06 6.57 -7.51
N LEU A 320 1.91 6.24 -6.22
CA LEU A 320 0.74 6.52 -5.41
C LEU A 320 1.03 7.61 -4.36
N PRO A 321 0.12 8.57 -4.14
CA PRO A 321 0.18 9.43 -2.96
C PRO A 321 0.14 8.63 -1.65
N LEU A 322 0.85 9.09 -0.62
CA LEU A 322 0.86 8.43 0.69
C LEU A 322 -0.53 8.32 1.33
N SER A 323 -1.40 9.30 1.08
CA SER A 323 -2.80 9.30 1.54
C SER A 323 -3.67 8.19 0.96
N GLN A 324 -3.26 7.60 -0.15
CA GLN A 324 -3.95 6.45 -0.77
C GLN A 324 -3.49 5.10 -0.21
N ILE A 325 -2.43 5.09 0.60
CA ILE A 325 -1.89 3.88 1.21
C ILE A 325 -2.63 3.56 2.50
N ARG A 326 -2.98 2.29 2.68
CA ARG A 326 -3.52 1.72 3.92
C ARG A 326 -2.61 0.59 4.35
N ARG A 327 -1.94 0.77 5.46
CA ARG A 327 -1.09 -0.28 6.04
C ARG A 327 -1.91 -1.10 7.02
N LEU A 328 -2.04 -2.39 6.75
CA LEU A 328 -2.63 -3.33 7.67
C LEU A 328 -1.55 -3.85 8.60
N VAL A 329 -1.86 -3.91 9.89
CA VAL A 329 -1.00 -4.47 10.94
C VAL A 329 -1.83 -5.40 11.79
N ARG A 330 -1.32 -6.56 12.11
CA ARG A 330 -1.95 -7.50 13.03
C ARG A 330 -1.26 -7.46 14.37
N THR A 331 -2.00 -7.18 15.43
CA THR A 331 -1.49 -7.16 16.80
C THR A 331 -2.44 -7.96 17.68
N ASN A 332 -1.94 -8.94 18.41
CA ASN A 332 -2.74 -9.80 19.29
C ASN A 332 -3.96 -10.42 18.58
N GLY A 333 -3.78 -10.89 17.36
CA GLY A 333 -4.84 -11.53 16.58
C GLY A 333 -5.85 -10.57 15.92
N THR A 334 -5.80 -9.27 16.22
CA THR A 334 -6.68 -8.25 15.64
C THR A 334 -5.95 -7.46 14.55
N ALA A 335 -6.58 -7.32 13.39
CA ALA A 335 -6.05 -6.51 12.30
C ALA A 335 -6.51 -5.05 12.44
N LYS A 336 -5.57 -4.11 12.28
CA LYS A 336 -5.84 -2.67 12.25
C LYS A 336 -5.38 -2.08 10.93
N SER A 337 -6.11 -1.10 10.43
CA SER A 337 -5.74 -0.30 9.26
C SER A 337 -5.20 1.05 9.71
N TYR A 338 -4.02 1.39 9.22
CA TYR A 338 -3.35 2.65 9.44
C TYR A 338 -3.26 3.43 8.14
N GLN A 339 -3.41 4.74 8.23
CA GLN A 339 -3.35 5.66 7.10
C GLN A 339 -2.78 7.01 7.54
N MET A 340 -2.10 7.67 6.62
CA MET A 340 -1.60 9.02 6.84
C MET A 340 -2.76 10.02 6.98
N ASP A 341 -2.68 10.91 7.96
CA ASP A 341 -3.55 12.09 8.09
C ASP A 341 -2.80 13.32 7.56
N GLU A 342 -3.11 13.72 6.33
CA GLU A 342 -2.46 14.86 5.67
C GLU A 342 -2.59 16.17 6.46
N ASN A 343 -3.64 16.35 7.27
CA ASN A 343 -3.86 17.57 8.06
C ASN A 343 -2.81 17.78 9.16
N ARG A 344 -2.04 16.73 9.51
CA ARG A 344 -0.97 16.79 10.52
C ARG A 344 0.35 17.32 9.97
N PHE A 345 0.44 17.55 8.66
CA PHE A 345 1.67 17.91 7.95
C PHE A 345 1.54 19.22 7.23
N THR A 346 2.62 19.99 7.21
CA THR A 346 2.73 21.16 6.33
C THR A 346 2.97 20.72 4.89
N ALA A 347 2.73 21.59 3.92
CA ALA A 347 3.01 21.32 2.51
C ALA A 347 4.50 21.00 2.27
N ASP A 348 5.41 21.59 3.07
CA ASP A 348 6.85 21.32 3.00
C ASP A 348 7.18 19.92 3.56
N ASP A 349 6.58 19.54 4.69
CA ASP A 349 6.72 18.19 5.24
C ASP A 349 6.26 17.13 4.23
N LEU A 350 5.09 17.34 3.61
CA LEU A 350 4.56 16.41 2.59
C LEU A 350 5.50 16.25 1.41
N ARG A 351 6.12 17.34 0.92
CA ARG A 351 7.11 17.24 -0.17
C ARG A 351 8.34 16.46 0.25
N LYS A 352 8.89 16.73 1.43
CA LYS A 352 10.07 16.06 1.98
C LYS A 352 9.82 14.57 2.19
N ILE A 353 8.71 14.21 2.85
CA ILE A 353 8.32 12.80 3.06
C ILE A 353 8.11 12.10 1.71
N THR A 354 7.42 12.74 0.77
CA THR A 354 7.19 12.18 -0.55
C THR A 354 8.51 11.85 -1.24
N PHE A 355 9.46 12.75 -1.21
CA PHE A 355 10.76 12.54 -1.86
C PHE A 355 11.63 11.52 -1.10
N HIS A 356 11.83 11.71 0.21
CA HIS A 356 12.79 10.91 0.97
C HIS A 356 12.28 9.52 1.35
N VAL A 357 10.97 9.35 1.56
CA VAL A 357 10.38 8.07 1.96
C VAL A 357 9.76 7.37 0.76
N ARG A 358 8.75 7.99 0.13
CA ARG A 358 7.98 7.34 -0.92
C ARG A 358 8.80 7.07 -2.18
N ILE A 359 9.59 8.04 -2.65
CA ILE A 359 10.35 7.91 -3.91
C ILE A 359 11.68 7.20 -3.67
N ASN A 360 12.49 7.69 -2.74
CA ASN A 360 13.84 7.17 -2.56
C ASN A 360 13.90 5.86 -1.76
N ARG A 361 12.97 5.67 -0.80
CA ARG A 361 12.97 4.50 0.10
C ARG A 361 11.59 3.85 0.24
N PRO A 362 10.90 3.50 -0.85
CA PRO A 362 9.51 2.98 -0.78
C PRO A 362 9.42 1.70 0.06
N MET A 363 10.47 0.88 0.09
CA MET A 363 10.52 -0.33 0.90
C MET A 363 10.46 -0.07 2.42
N SER A 364 10.71 1.16 2.87
CA SER A 364 10.57 1.52 4.27
C SER A 364 9.11 1.51 4.76
N LEU A 365 8.15 1.69 3.85
CA LEU A 365 6.72 1.64 4.16
C LEU A 365 6.23 0.25 4.57
N PHE A 366 6.98 -0.80 4.21
CA PHE A 366 6.71 -2.19 4.62
C PHE A 366 7.38 -2.56 5.95
N ALA A 367 8.25 -1.70 6.49
CA ALA A 367 8.98 -1.99 7.72
C ALA A 367 8.05 -2.10 8.93
N ARG A 368 8.44 -2.93 9.89
CA ARG A 368 7.83 -3.00 11.22
C ARG A 368 8.39 -1.93 12.15
N CYS A 369 9.67 -1.62 11.99
CA CYS A 369 10.34 -0.61 12.80
C CYS A 369 11.30 0.24 11.96
N TRP A 370 11.32 1.55 12.21
CA TRP A 370 12.34 2.45 11.68
C TRP A 370 13.39 2.76 12.72
N LEU A 371 14.66 2.58 12.36
CA LEU A 371 15.79 3.15 13.09
C LEU A 371 16.14 4.49 12.44
N LEU A 372 15.77 5.58 13.10
CA LEU A 372 16.01 6.94 12.64
C LEU A 372 17.41 7.38 13.05
N VAL A 373 18.22 7.80 12.08
CA VAL A 373 19.61 8.23 12.25
C VAL A 373 19.83 9.60 11.63
N GLU A 374 20.90 10.29 12.01
CA GLU A 374 21.13 11.64 11.52
C GLU A 374 21.56 11.64 10.03
N GLY A 375 22.50 10.79 9.64
CA GLY A 375 23.08 10.84 8.29
C GLY A 375 23.29 9.48 7.64
N GLU A 376 23.83 9.53 6.41
CA GLU A 376 24.10 8.33 5.60
C GLU A 376 25.20 7.43 6.16
N THR A 377 26.17 8.00 6.88
CA THR A 377 27.29 7.25 7.45
C THR A 377 26.79 6.20 8.42
N GLU A 378 25.85 6.57 9.30
CA GLU A 378 25.22 5.69 10.27
C GLU A 378 24.43 4.56 9.58
N LEU A 379 23.82 4.84 8.44
CA LEU A 379 23.06 3.82 7.70
C LEU A 379 23.96 2.64 7.29
N TRP A 380 25.14 2.93 6.76
CA TRP A 380 26.11 1.90 6.36
C TRP A 380 26.71 1.21 7.59
N LEU A 381 27.20 2.01 8.53
CA LEU A 381 27.89 1.53 9.72
C LEU A 381 27.01 0.63 10.57
N LEU A 382 25.80 1.08 10.90
CA LEU A 382 24.91 0.36 11.81
C LEU A 382 24.34 -0.92 11.19
N SER A 383 24.16 -0.96 9.86
CA SER A 383 23.74 -2.20 9.18
C SER A 383 24.76 -3.32 9.36
N GLU A 384 26.04 -3.02 9.16
CA GLU A 384 27.12 -4.00 9.27
C GLU A 384 27.42 -4.38 10.74
N LEU A 385 27.42 -3.40 11.66
CA LEU A 385 27.60 -3.67 13.08
C LEU A 385 26.45 -4.51 13.67
N ALA A 386 25.22 -4.28 13.22
CA ALA A 386 24.08 -5.10 13.62
C ALA A 386 24.22 -6.54 13.11
N GLN A 387 24.69 -6.72 11.87
CA GLN A 387 24.96 -8.05 11.31
C GLN A 387 26.05 -8.78 12.10
N LEU A 388 27.09 -8.09 12.51
CA LEU A 388 28.13 -8.64 13.38
C LEU A 388 27.57 -9.08 14.73
N CYS A 389 26.56 -8.36 15.27
CA CYS A 389 25.82 -8.75 16.47
C CYS A 389 24.80 -9.88 16.23
N GLY A 390 24.72 -10.44 15.02
CA GLY A 390 23.80 -11.53 14.68
C GLY A 390 22.40 -11.07 14.22
N TYR A 391 22.19 -9.77 13.97
CA TYR A 391 20.93 -9.22 13.51
C TYR A 391 20.97 -8.85 12.02
N HIS A 392 20.20 -9.53 11.21
CA HIS A 392 19.93 -9.11 9.85
C HIS A 392 18.73 -8.14 9.83
N LEU A 393 18.98 -6.84 10.04
CA LEU A 393 17.94 -5.82 10.24
C LEU A 393 16.81 -5.86 9.20
N PRO A 394 17.08 -5.97 7.88
CA PRO A 394 16.00 -6.10 6.90
C PRO A 394 15.10 -7.32 7.09
N GLY A 395 15.68 -8.46 7.50
CA GLY A 395 14.94 -9.69 7.78
C GLY A 395 14.10 -9.63 9.06
N GLU A 396 14.53 -8.83 10.04
CA GLU A 396 13.76 -8.52 11.26
C GLU A 396 12.65 -7.47 11.00
N GLY A 397 12.54 -6.96 9.77
CA GLY A 397 11.57 -5.91 9.43
C GLY A 397 12.00 -4.51 9.86
N VAL A 398 13.29 -4.29 10.10
CA VAL A 398 13.85 -2.99 10.47
C VAL A 398 14.43 -2.29 9.25
N ARG A 399 14.16 -0.99 9.12
CA ARG A 399 14.77 -0.12 8.11
C ARG A 399 15.41 1.09 8.78
N ILE A 400 16.65 1.38 8.38
CA ILE A 400 17.36 2.57 8.85
C ILE A 400 16.99 3.73 7.94
N ILE A 401 16.60 4.87 8.50
CA ILE A 401 16.19 6.08 7.77
C ILE A 401 16.89 7.28 8.34
N GLU A 402 17.56 8.03 7.48
CA GLU A 402 18.18 9.30 7.87
C GLU A 402 17.15 10.42 7.96
N TYR A 403 17.31 11.28 8.96
CA TYR A 403 16.40 12.42 9.17
C TYR A 403 17.03 13.80 8.87
N ALA A 404 18.34 13.89 8.54
CA ALA A 404 18.99 15.18 8.30
C ALA A 404 18.29 16.04 7.25
N GLN A 405 17.82 15.44 6.15
CA GLN A 405 17.20 16.17 5.05
C GLN A 405 15.68 16.29 5.16
N CYS A 406 15.01 15.33 5.78
CA CYS A 406 13.56 15.29 5.93
C CYS A 406 13.08 15.97 7.22
N GLY A 407 13.89 15.93 8.27
CA GLY A 407 13.52 16.25 9.63
C GLY A 407 12.96 15.04 10.38
N TYR A 408 13.28 14.93 11.66
CA TYR A 408 12.80 13.81 12.50
C TYR A 408 11.29 13.88 12.76
N SER A 409 10.73 15.08 12.94
CA SER A 409 9.32 15.25 13.31
C SER A 409 8.35 14.74 12.25
N PRO A 410 8.47 15.08 10.95
CA PRO A 410 7.63 14.51 9.91
C PRO A 410 7.74 12.98 9.80
N LEU A 411 8.94 12.43 9.99
CA LEU A 411 9.16 10.98 9.93
C LEU A 411 8.48 10.26 11.10
N ILE A 412 8.59 10.78 12.33
CA ILE A 412 7.92 10.22 13.51
C ILE A 412 6.40 10.26 13.34
N LYS A 413 5.85 11.39 12.89
CA LYS A 413 4.41 11.51 12.61
C LYS A 413 3.94 10.49 11.57
N LEU A 414 4.68 10.35 10.47
CA LEU A 414 4.34 9.37 9.43
C LEU A 414 4.44 7.93 9.95
N ALA A 415 5.49 7.60 10.72
CA ALA A 415 5.63 6.28 11.32
C ALA A 415 4.42 5.95 12.22
N ASN A 416 4.00 6.90 13.06
CA ASN A 416 2.85 6.75 13.95
C ASN A 416 1.54 6.60 13.16
N ASP A 417 1.31 7.42 12.12
CA ASP A 417 0.12 7.35 11.26
C ASP A 417 0.03 6.00 10.53
N LEU A 418 1.17 5.44 10.13
CA LEU A 418 1.23 4.14 9.46
C LEU A 418 1.39 2.94 10.41
N GLY A 419 1.40 3.18 11.72
CA GLY A 419 1.58 2.13 12.72
C GLY A 419 2.94 1.43 12.62
N ILE A 420 4.00 2.16 12.25
CA ILE A 420 5.38 1.67 12.20
C ILE A 420 6.04 2.05 13.53
N SER A 421 6.60 1.08 14.23
CA SER A 421 7.43 1.37 15.41
C SER A 421 8.70 2.13 15.01
N TRP A 422 9.25 2.91 15.90
CA TRP A 422 10.46 3.64 15.58
C TRP A 422 11.39 3.76 16.81
N HIS A 423 12.68 3.85 16.54
CA HIS A 423 13.72 4.17 17.48
C HIS A 423 14.64 5.24 16.87
N MET A 424 15.07 6.21 17.66
CA MET A 424 15.91 7.30 17.18
C MET A 424 17.28 7.24 17.87
N LEU A 425 18.33 7.26 17.05
CA LEU A 425 19.71 7.51 17.47
C LEU A 425 20.03 8.97 17.16
N ALA A 426 20.53 9.70 18.14
CA ALA A 426 20.95 11.08 17.98
C ALA A 426 22.37 11.28 18.54
N ASP A 427 23.11 12.20 17.91
CA ASP A 427 24.42 12.63 18.34
C ASP A 427 24.35 13.36 19.71
N GLY A 428 25.43 13.34 20.47
CA GLY A 428 25.51 13.97 21.80
C GLY A 428 25.80 15.47 21.78
N ASP A 429 25.66 16.11 20.64
CA ASP A 429 25.81 17.56 20.51
C ASP A 429 24.53 18.32 20.90
N GLU A 430 24.56 19.66 20.85
CA GLU A 430 23.40 20.50 21.17
C GLU A 430 22.20 20.25 20.23
N ALA A 431 22.45 19.89 18.98
CA ALA A 431 21.41 19.61 18.00
C ALA A 431 20.72 18.28 18.31
N GLY A 432 21.49 17.22 18.57
CA GLY A 432 20.98 15.91 18.94
C GLY A 432 20.18 15.93 20.24
N VAL A 433 20.65 16.70 21.24
CA VAL A 433 19.88 16.90 22.50
C VAL A 433 18.52 17.57 22.21
N ARG A 434 18.48 18.58 21.32
CA ARG A 434 17.22 19.23 20.90
C ARG A 434 16.31 18.26 20.15
N TYR A 435 16.87 17.42 19.28
CA TYR A 435 16.09 16.40 18.54
C TYR A 435 15.45 15.38 19.48
N VAL A 436 16.19 14.87 20.46
CA VAL A 436 15.67 13.96 21.48
C VAL A 436 14.55 14.60 22.31
N GLN A 437 14.72 15.87 22.71
CA GLN A 437 13.68 16.61 23.44
C GLN A 437 12.42 16.80 22.60
N GLY A 438 12.57 17.13 21.31
CA GLY A 438 11.46 17.26 20.37
C GLY A 438 10.73 15.94 20.14
N ALA A 439 11.47 14.84 19.96
CA ALA A 439 10.90 13.51 19.82
C ALA A 439 10.11 13.08 21.08
N ARG A 440 10.62 13.38 22.28
CA ARG A 440 9.90 13.14 23.55
C ARG A 440 8.58 13.91 23.63
N ARG A 441 8.53 15.15 23.15
CA ARG A 441 7.28 15.95 23.10
C ARG A 441 6.25 15.30 22.18
N LEU A 442 6.65 14.88 20.98
CA LEU A 442 5.77 14.17 20.05
C LEU A 442 5.22 12.87 20.66
N MET A 443 6.05 12.11 21.39
CA MET A 443 5.59 10.91 22.10
C MET A 443 4.53 11.23 23.16
N ALA A 444 4.71 12.32 23.92
CA ALA A 444 3.78 12.74 24.96
C ALA A 444 2.45 13.24 24.37
N GLU A 445 2.50 14.04 23.28
CA GLU A 445 1.32 14.56 22.59
C GLU A 445 0.44 13.44 22.02
N GLU A 446 1.03 12.37 21.50
CA GLU A 446 0.31 11.24 20.91
C GLU A 446 -0.19 10.21 21.90
N ARG A 447 -0.01 10.45 23.21
CA ARG A 447 -0.35 9.48 24.27
C ARG A 447 0.15 8.06 23.98
N GLN A 448 1.18 7.95 23.17
CA GLN A 448 1.82 6.67 22.93
C GLN A 448 2.54 6.26 24.22
N HIS A 449 2.32 5.04 24.66
CA HIS A 449 3.09 4.42 25.74
C HIS A 449 4.52 4.10 25.25
N GLY A 450 5.13 5.02 24.46
CA GLY A 450 6.51 4.94 24.05
C GLY A 450 7.39 5.09 25.30
N SER A 451 8.04 4.03 25.67
CA SER A 451 9.05 4.06 26.71
C SER A 451 10.17 5.02 26.31
N ALA A 452 10.78 5.69 27.28
CA ALA A 452 12.05 6.43 27.11
C ALA A 452 13.14 5.59 26.40
N SER A 453 12.94 4.29 26.31
CA SER A 453 13.77 3.30 25.61
C SER A 453 13.75 3.39 24.07
N ASN A 454 12.90 4.23 23.45
CA ASN A 454 12.89 4.42 21.99
C ASN A 454 13.87 5.49 21.50
N LEU A 455 14.69 6.02 22.40
CA LEU A 455 15.64 7.08 22.11
C LEU A 455 17.03 6.68 22.65
N THR A 456 18.03 6.74 21.80
CA THR A 456 19.44 6.60 22.14
C THR A 456 20.16 7.91 21.83
N LEU A 457 20.75 8.52 22.84
CA LEU A 457 21.62 9.69 22.70
C LEU A 457 23.05 9.23 22.88
N LEU A 458 23.94 9.53 21.94
CA LEU A 458 25.34 9.23 22.06
C LEU A 458 25.96 10.04 23.23
N PRO A 459 26.86 9.43 24.04
CA PRO A 459 27.56 10.17 25.09
C PRO A 459 28.68 11.07 24.56
N SER A 460 28.98 10.96 23.27
CA SER A 460 30.00 11.74 22.56
C SER A 460 29.34 12.65 21.54
N ARG A 461 30.05 13.69 21.10
CA ARG A 461 29.57 14.73 20.18
C ARG A 461 28.90 14.18 18.92
N ASP A 462 29.51 13.15 18.31
CA ASP A 462 29.06 12.47 17.09
C ASP A 462 29.47 11.01 17.11
N ILE A 463 29.05 10.24 16.12
CA ILE A 463 29.34 8.81 16.01
C ILE A 463 30.85 8.54 15.85
N GLU A 464 31.60 9.41 15.16
CA GLU A 464 33.05 9.27 14.98
C GLU A 464 33.78 9.39 16.32
N HIS A 465 33.45 10.39 17.15
CA HIS A 465 34.03 10.55 18.48
C HIS A 465 33.63 9.41 19.43
N PHE A 466 32.38 8.91 19.29
CA PHE A 466 31.92 7.78 20.05
C PHE A 466 32.73 6.53 19.74
N LEU A 467 32.91 6.19 18.47
CA LEU A 467 33.69 5.02 18.05
C LEU A 467 35.16 5.14 18.42
N PHE A 468 35.75 6.33 18.26
CA PHE A 468 37.13 6.60 18.66
C PHE A 468 37.36 6.26 20.15
N THR A 469 36.44 6.67 21.02
CA THR A 469 36.59 6.44 22.48
C THR A 469 36.16 5.04 22.92
N HIS A 470 35.48 4.26 22.05
CA HIS A 470 34.95 2.94 22.39
C HIS A 470 35.57 1.80 21.56
N GLY A 471 36.90 1.82 21.41
CA GLY A 471 37.65 0.68 20.90
C GLY A 471 38.23 0.84 19.50
N PHE A 472 37.93 1.92 18.76
CA PHE A 472 38.39 2.12 17.38
C PHE A 472 39.45 3.22 17.24
N GLU A 473 40.06 3.68 18.34
CA GLU A 473 41.10 4.72 18.34
C GLU A 473 42.23 4.39 17.36
N ASP A 474 42.72 3.14 17.37
CA ASP A 474 43.84 2.70 16.51
C ASP A 474 43.47 2.78 15.01
N VAL A 475 42.21 2.54 14.65
CA VAL A 475 41.70 2.68 13.28
C VAL A 475 41.82 4.13 12.83
N TYR A 476 41.28 5.06 13.64
CA TYR A 476 41.35 6.48 13.31
C TYR A 476 42.80 7.00 13.22
N ARG A 477 43.67 6.56 14.15
CA ARG A 477 45.10 6.93 14.12
C ARG A 477 45.81 6.39 12.88
N ARG A 478 45.58 5.15 12.50
CA ARG A 478 46.10 4.52 11.29
C ARG A 478 45.69 5.29 10.04
N GLU A 479 44.41 5.60 9.92
CA GLU A 479 43.87 6.28 8.74
C GLU A 479 44.23 7.78 8.68
N ALA A 480 44.51 8.42 9.79
CA ALA A 480 45.07 9.77 9.84
C ALA A 480 46.50 9.85 9.30
N GLY A 481 47.26 8.72 9.23
CA GLY A 481 48.44 8.51 8.36
C GLY A 481 49.75 9.23 8.76
N ASN A 482 50.06 9.39 10.04
CA ASN A 482 51.34 9.97 10.46
C ASN A 482 51.87 9.28 11.72
N ARG A 483 53.19 9.08 11.80
CA ARG A 483 53.88 8.42 12.91
C ARG A 483 53.89 9.24 14.21
N ASP A 484 53.65 10.55 14.18
CA ASP A 484 53.69 11.47 15.32
C ASP A 484 52.33 11.77 15.94
N LEU A 485 51.30 10.93 15.70
CA LEU A 485 49.92 11.17 16.13
C LEU A 485 49.66 10.89 17.60
N HIS A 486 50.60 10.27 18.36
CA HIS A 486 50.40 9.94 19.77
C HIS A 486 50.16 11.17 20.67
N ASN A 487 50.63 12.35 20.25
CA ASN A 487 50.47 13.61 21.01
C ASN A 487 49.33 14.50 20.53
N LEU A 488 48.57 14.07 19.47
CA LEU A 488 47.44 14.87 18.99
C LEU A 488 46.15 14.57 19.76
N PRO A 489 45.38 15.60 20.06
CA PRO A 489 44.06 15.42 20.69
C PRO A 489 43.11 14.68 19.75
N ALA A 490 42.20 13.90 20.29
CA ALA A 490 41.21 13.07 19.55
C ALA A 490 40.53 13.79 18.40
N ASN A 491 40.04 15.01 18.63
CA ASN A 491 39.37 15.82 17.60
C ASN A 491 40.23 16.01 16.34
N LYS A 492 41.53 16.31 16.49
CA LYS A 492 42.44 16.52 15.36
C LYS A 492 42.76 15.21 14.62
N VAL A 493 42.81 14.10 15.35
CA VAL A 493 43.00 12.79 14.73
C VAL A 493 41.80 12.43 13.88
N ILE A 494 40.60 12.58 14.44
CA ILE A 494 39.32 12.28 13.76
C ILE A 494 39.17 13.18 12.52
N GLU A 495 39.31 14.51 12.68
CA GLU A 495 39.22 15.46 11.55
C GLU A 495 40.18 15.09 10.43
N ARG A 496 41.39 14.70 10.76
CA ARG A 496 42.42 14.33 9.78
C ARG A 496 42.11 12.99 9.10
N ALA A 497 41.65 12.00 9.85
CA ALA A 497 41.22 10.70 9.31
C ALA A 497 40.03 10.88 8.35
N VAL A 498 39.02 11.63 8.75
CA VAL A 498 37.86 11.95 7.92
C VAL A 498 38.23 12.77 6.68
N SER A 499 39.14 13.77 6.80
CA SER A 499 39.59 14.54 5.66
C SER A 499 40.32 13.67 4.60
N ARG A 500 41.02 12.62 5.03
CA ARG A 500 41.78 11.73 4.12
C ARG A 500 40.91 10.64 3.49
N ARG A 501 39.97 10.08 4.24
CA ARG A 501 39.21 8.90 3.84
C ARG A 501 37.76 9.20 3.50
N SER A 502 37.25 10.37 3.82
CA SER A 502 35.81 10.70 3.91
C SER A 502 35.09 9.98 5.07
N LYS A 503 33.91 10.47 5.47
CA LYS A 503 33.08 9.80 6.49
C LYS A 503 32.72 8.36 6.11
N PRO A 504 32.20 8.06 4.90
CA PRO A 504 31.92 6.69 4.50
C PRO A 504 33.17 5.80 4.47
N GLY A 505 34.31 6.33 4.07
CA GLY A 505 35.59 5.59 4.06
C GLY A 505 36.04 5.23 5.49
N MET A 506 35.80 6.10 6.46
CA MET A 506 36.09 5.81 7.88
C MET A 506 35.13 4.77 8.43
N ALA A 507 33.84 4.83 8.09
CA ALA A 507 32.88 3.80 8.47
C ALA A 507 33.32 2.41 7.98
N LEU A 508 33.75 2.29 6.73
CA LEU A 508 34.26 1.04 6.17
C LEU A 508 35.51 0.55 6.93
N ALA A 509 36.45 1.42 7.27
CA ALA A 509 37.65 1.05 8.03
C ALA A 509 37.30 0.55 9.45
N VAL A 510 36.29 1.15 10.09
CA VAL A 510 35.78 0.69 11.38
C VAL A 510 35.10 -0.67 11.25
N ILE A 511 34.26 -0.87 10.23
CA ILE A 511 33.59 -2.15 9.95
C ILE A 511 34.62 -3.27 9.70
N GLU A 512 35.62 -3.02 8.88
CA GLU A 512 36.71 -3.99 8.61
C GLU A 512 37.44 -4.41 9.90
N GLU A 513 37.68 -3.46 10.79
CA GLU A 513 38.33 -3.73 12.06
C GLU A 513 37.40 -4.49 13.02
N ALA A 514 36.14 -4.08 13.11
CA ALA A 514 35.13 -4.77 13.91
C ALA A 514 34.94 -6.24 13.47
N MET A 515 34.95 -6.50 12.17
CA MET A 515 34.88 -7.87 11.64
C MET A 515 36.08 -8.74 12.05
N LYS A 516 37.27 -8.16 12.21
CA LYS A 516 38.47 -8.87 12.68
C LYS A 516 38.42 -9.17 14.18
N GLN A 517 37.90 -8.21 14.95
CA GLN A 517 37.85 -8.30 16.42
C GLN A 517 36.65 -9.09 16.95
N GLY A 518 35.59 -9.22 16.10
CA GLY A 518 34.36 -9.92 16.46
C GLY A 518 33.34 -9.05 17.22
N VAL A 519 32.26 -9.68 17.69
CA VAL A 519 31.10 -9.01 18.29
C VAL A 519 31.43 -8.18 19.52
N ASP A 520 32.42 -8.58 20.28
CA ASP A 520 32.82 -7.88 21.52
C ASP A 520 33.41 -6.48 21.26
N SER A 521 33.83 -6.20 20.02
CA SER A 521 34.30 -4.88 19.62
C SER A 521 33.15 -3.86 19.40
N VAL A 522 31.92 -4.33 19.19
CA VAL A 522 30.78 -3.44 19.05
C VAL A 522 30.42 -2.81 20.39
N PRO A 523 30.38 -1.47 20.49
CA PRO A 523 30.10 -0.83 21.78
C PRO A 523 28.72 -1.25 22.34
N SER A 524 28.68 -1.53 23.65
CA SER A 524 27.48 -2.05 24.35
C SER A 524 26.24 -1.17 24.19
N LEU A 525 26.41 0.15 24.05
CA LEU A 525 25.32 1.07 23.76
C LEU A 525 24.62 0.74 22.43
N LEU A 526 25.41 0.46 21.38
CA LEU A 526 24.87 0.08 20.07
C LEU A 526 24.24 -1.33 20.10
N GLN A 527 24.87 -2.29 20.80
CA GLN A 527 24.29 -3.62 20.98
C GLN A 527 22.91 -3.55 21.67
N ASN A 528 22.80 -2.76 22.75
CA ASN A 528 21.52 -2.53 23.44
C ASN A 528 20.49 -1.84 22.57
N MET A 529 20.91 -0.88 21.74
CA MET A 529 20.03 -0.23 20.75
C MET A 529 19.53 -1.25 19.72
N PHE A 530 20.37 -2.08 19.13
CA PHE A 530 19.95 -3.13 18.20
C PHE A 530 18.97 -4.10 18.82
N ASN A 531 19.24 -4.57 20.04
CA ASN A 531 18.33 -5.42 20.81
C ASN A 531 16.94 -4.77 20.94
N ARG A 532 16.90 -3.47 21.30
CA ARG A 532 15.63 -2.74 21.44
C ARG A 532 14.89 -2.56 20.13
N VAL A 533 15.59 -2.18 19.07
CA VAL A 533 15.00 -1.97 17.73
C VAL A 533 14.40 -3.27 17.19
N VAL A 534 15.11 -4.39 17.35
CA VAL A 534 14.61 -5.70 16.93
C VAL A 534 13.42 -6.14 17.80
N ALA A 535 13.46 -5.88 19.11
CA ALA A 535 12.31 -6.15 19.98
C ALA A 535 11.06 -5.38 19.55
N LEU A 536 11.20 -4.08 19.24
CA LEU A 536 10.10 -3.26 18.72
C LEU A 536 9.52 -3.80 17.40
N ALA A 537 10.37 -4.30 16.51
CA ALA A 537 9.92 -4.91 15.27
C ALA A 537 9.18 -6.23 15.51
N ARG A 538 9.65 -7.05 16.44
CA ARG A 538 9.03 -8.33 16.81
C ARG A 538 7.71 -8.18 17.57
N GLU A 539 7.50 -7.10 18.31
CA GLU A 539 6.21 -6.77 18.93
C GLU A 539 5.08 -6.58 17.89
N GLN A 540 5.41 -6.32 16.62
CA GLN A 540 4.48 -6.18 15.51
C GLN A 540 4.35 -7.44 14.63
N ALA A 541 5.08 -8.52 14.93
CA ALA A 541 5.13 -9.73 14.13
C ALA A 541 3.90 -10.68 14.30
#